data_7755c6869ae89a00488fd8f6db9dc257
#
_entry.id   7755c6869ae89a00488fd8f6db9dc257
#
_cell.length_a   1.000
_cell.length_b   1.000
_cell.length_c   1.000
_cell.angle_alpha   90.00
_cell.angle_beta   90.00
_cell.angle_gamma   90.00
#
_symmetry.space_group_name_H-M   'P 1'
#
loop_
_entity.id
_entity.type
_entity.pdbx_description
1 polymer ?
#
loop_
_entity_poly.entity_id
_entity_poly.type
_entity_poly.pdbx_seq_one_letter_code
_entity_poly.pdbx_strand_id
1 'polypeptide(L)'
;ELGNSLGILAPNGAGKTTIINMMAGLEKPDEGTIRKTSRVSFPLGFMGGVNGKHSAKENCRYIARLYGLNPDYVESFCRWVCGLEEYFDMPVQTYSSGMKSRFSFSLLLSIEFDIYLIDEGMPATSDAEFNRKAGNILQERLKNATVIIVSHQAQTLQKFCRSAAVLMNGQL
;
A
#
# COMPACT_ATOMS: atom_id res chain seq x y z
N GLU A 1 -8.31 -14.17 -10.71
CA GLU A 1 -8.97 -14.96 -9.65
C GLU A 1 -8.42 -14.54 -8.29
N LEU A 2 -9.29 -14.33 -7.31
CA LEU A 2 -8.90 -14.00 -5.94
C LEU A 2 -7.97 -15.07 -5.36
N GLY A 3 -6.95 -14.64 -4.63
CA GLY A 3 -5.93 -15.52 -4.04
C GLY A 3 -4.75 -15.88 -4.95
N ASN A 4 -4.67 -15.34 -6.17
CA ASN A 4 -3.53 -15.49 -7.05
C ASN A 4 -2.51 -14.36 -6.85
N SER A 5 -1.25 -14.65 -7.16
CA SER A 5 -0.19 -13.65 -7.19
C SER A 5 0.33 -13.48 -8.63
N LEU A 6 0.35 -12.24 -9.09
CA LEU A 6 0.85 -11.86 -10.42
C LEU A 6 2.09 -10.98 -10.27
N GLY A 7 3.18 -11.38 -10.88
CA GLY A 7 4.38 -10.58 -11.03
C GLY A 7 4.38 -9.81 -12.35
N ILE A 8 4.82 -8.56 -12.33
CA ILE A 8 5.12 -7.78 -13.53
C ILE A 8 6.61 -7.48 -13.52
N LEU A 9 7.35 -8.16 -14.39
CA LEU A 9 8.77 -7.92 -14.59
C LEU A 9 8.94 -6.75 -15.56
N ALA A 10 9.63 -5.71 -15.13
CA ALA A 10 9.85 -4.55 -15.98
C ALA A 10 11.21 -3.89 -15.69
N PRO A 11 12.02 -3.56 -16.70
CA PRO A 11 13.25 -2.82 -16.50
C PRO A 11 12.99 -1.41 -15.96
N ASN A 12 14.04 -0.75 -15.49
CA ASN A 12 13.93 0.64 -15.05
C ASN A 12 13.51 1.54 -16.23
N GLY A 13 12.61 2.47 -15.97
CA GLY A 13 12.06 3.37 -17.00
C GLY A 13 10.96 2.76 -17.90
N ALA A 14 10.59 1.49 -17.73
CA ALA A 14 9.56 0.84 -18.54
C ALA A 14 8.11 1.22 -18.18
N GLY A 15 7.88 2.13 -17.22
CA GLY A 15 6.54 2.55 -16.81
C GLY A 15 5.94 1.78 -15.64
N LYS A 16 6.78 1.11 -14.80
CA LYS A 16 6.33 0.37 -13.61
C LYS A 16 5.40 1.18 -12.70
N THR A 17 5.88 2.35 -12.30
CA THR A 17 5.13 3.24 -11.39
C THR A 17 3.86 3.74 -12.05
N THR A 18 3.87 4.05 -13.33
CA THR A 18 2.69 4.49 -14.08
C THR A 18 1.62 3.41 -14.11
N ILE A 19 1.97 2.16 -14.46
CA ILE A 19 0.99 1.07 -14.53
C ILE A 19 0.40 0.75 -13.16
N ILE A 20 1.22 0.76 -12.10
CA ILE A 20 0.75 0.47 -10.75
C ILE A 20 -0.13 1.61 -10.22
N ASN A 21 0.19 2.87 -10.54
CA ASN A 21 -0.65 4.02 -10.21
C ASN A 21 -1.99 3.99 -10.95
N MET A 22 -2.00 3.61 -12.22
CA MET A 22 -3.25 3.41 -12.97
C MET A 22 -4.08 2.28 -12.37
N MET A 23 -3.47 1.16 -11.98
CA MET A 23 -4.15 0.06 -11.28
C MET A 23 -4.71 0.53 -9.92
N ALA A 24 -3.98 1.35 -9.19
CA ALA A 24 -4.46 1.96 -7.94
C ALA A 24 -5.60 2.99 -8.17
N GLY A 25 -5.67 3.59 -9.35
CA GLY A 25 -6.60 4.68 -9.69
C GLY A 25 -6.07 6.05 -9.30
N LEU A 26 -4.77 6.15 -9.10
CA LEU A 26 -4.07 7.42 -8.82
C LEU A 26 -3.81 8.20 -10.12
N GLU A 27 -3.71 7.50 -11.24
CA GLU A 27 -3.57 8.06 -12.58
C GLU A 27 -4.65 7.51 -13.51
N LYS A 28 -5.07 8.31 -14.48
CA LYS A 28 -6.01 7.88 -15.52
C LYS A 28 -5.22 7.46 -16.76
N PRO A 29 -5.65 6.42 -17.50
CA PRO A 29 -5.05 6.12 -18.80
C PRO A 29 -5.39 7.24 -19.80
N ASP A 30 -4.48 7.52 -20.70
CA ASP A 30 -4.70 8.48 -21.80
C ASP A 30 -5.79 7.99 -22.76
N GLU A 31 -5.84 6.66 -22.99
CA GLU A 31 -6.85 6.02 -23.81
C GLU A 31 -7.34 4.72 -23.14
N GLY A 32 -8.56 4.33 -23.45
CA GLY A 32 -9.17 3.11 -22.92
C GLY A 32 -9.78 3.28 -21.54
N THR A 33 -10.07 2.16 -20.89
CA THR A 33 -10.72 2.14 -19.56
C THR A 33 -10.16 1.03 -18.68
N ILE A 34 -9.99 1.33 -17.40
CA ILE A 34 -9.66 0.35 -16.37
C ILE A 34 -10.93 0.09 -15.54
N ARG A 35 -11.43 -1.15 -15.60
CA ARG A 35 -12.58 -1.56 -14.79
C ARG A 35 -12.10 -2.27 -13.53
N LYS A 36 -12.57 -1.81 -12.37
CA LYS A 36 -12.28 -2.40 -11.07
C LYS A 36 -13.58 -2.95 -10.48
N THR A 37 -13.59 -4.21 -10.15
CA THR A 37 -14.73 -4.89 -9.49
C THR A 37 -14.44 -5.18 -8.02
N SER A 38 -13.24 -4.86 -7.56
CA SER A 38 -12.71 -5.20 -6.23
C SER A 38 -12.01 -4.00 -5.62
N ARG A 39 -11.82 -4.03 -4.31
CA ARG A 39 -11.04 -3.01 -3.59
C ARG A 39 -9.55 -3.22 -3.85
N VAL A 40 -8.93 -2.28 -4.55
CA VAL A 40 -7.50 -2.28 -4.86
C VAL A 40 -6.78 -1.34 -3.89
N SER A 41 -5.68 -1.80 -3.31
CA SER A 41 -4.87 -0.96 -2.42
C SER A 41 -4.15 0.14 -3.20
N PHE A 42 -3.72 1.17 -2.47
CA PHE A 42 -2.59 1.99 -2.95
C PHE A 42 -1.32 1.14 -3.03
N PRO A 43 -0.33 1.52 -3.84
CA PRO A 43 0.97 0.85 -3.82
C PRO A 43 1.56 0.86 -2.41
N LEU A 44 2.08 -0.27 -1.94
CA LEU A 44 2.71 -0.33 -0.62
C LEU A 44 3.91 0.63 -0.58
N GLY A 45 3.95 1.50 0.43
CA GLY A 45 4.92 2.58 0.53
C GLY A 45 4.45 3.92 -0.04
N PHE A 46 3.33 3.96 -0.73
CA PHE A 46 2.73 5.22 -1.18
C PHE A 46 2.18 6.02 0.01
N MET A 47 2.64 7.25 0.16
CA MET A 47 2.20 8.15 1.22
C MET A 47 0.99 9.01 0.85
N GLY A 48 0.37 8.74 -0.31
CA GLY A 48 -0.81 9.44 -0.78
C GLY A 48 -2.05 9.14 0.08
N GLY A 49 -2.95 10.11 0.15
CA GLY A 49 -4.15 10.01 0.98
C GLY A 49 -3.98 10.55 2.40
N VAL A 50 -2.74 10.83 2.84
CA VAL A 50 -2.46 11.49 4.12
C VAL A 50 -2.30 12.98 3.91
N ASN A 51 -3.17 13.78 4.55
CA ASN A 51 -3.03 15.22 4.58
C ASN A 51 -2.07 15.62 5.70
N GLY A 52 -0.91 16.15 5.33
CA GLY A 52 0.11 16.55 6.30
C GLY A 52 -0.31 17.65 7.26
N LYS A 53 -1.26 18.48 6.90
CA LYS A 53 -1.78 19.57 7.76
C LYS A 53 -2.72 19.06 8.86
N HIS A 54 -3.27 17.88 8.68
CA HIS A 54 -4.14 17.20 9.65
C HIS A 54 -3.31 16.33 10.60
N SER A 55 -3.85 16.11 11.78
CA SER A 55 -3.31 15.12 12.73
C SER A 55 -3.46 13.69 12.20
N ALA A 56 -2.73 12.74 12.78
CA ALA A 56 -2.92 11.32 12.46
C ALA A 56 -4.35 10.87 12.75
N LYS A 57 -4.94 11.35 13.86
CA LYS A 57 -6.32 11.09 14.24
C LYS A 57 -7.33 11.56 13.18
N GLU A 58 -7.18 12.80 12.69
CA GLU A 58 -8.06 13.35 11.64
C GLU A 58 -7.92 12.57 10.34
N ASN A 59 -6.70 12.19 9.96
CA ASN A 59 -6.45 11.35 8.80
C ASN A 59 -7.11 9.96 8.96
N CYS A 60 -7.01 9.31 10.11
CA CYS A 60 -7.69 8.05 10.40
C CYS A 60 -9.20 8.16 10.22
N ARG A 61 -9.81 9.21 10.77
CA ARG A 61 -11.26 9.45 10.67
C ARG A 61 -11.69 9.74 9.24
N TYR A 62 -10.88 10.50 8.51
CA TYR A 62 -11.15 10.77 7.09
C TYR A 62 -11.14 9.49 6.26
N ILE A 63 -10.09 8.68 6.39
CA ILE A 63 -9.95 7.41 5.66
C ILE A 63 -11.04 6.41 6.07
N ALA A 64 -11.35 6.32 7.35
CA ALA A 64 -12.45 5.46 7.82
C ALA A 64 -13.77 5.79 7.14
N ARG A 65 -14.12 7.07 7.03
CA ARG A 65 -15.34 7.53 6.34
C ARG A 65 -15.30 7.21 4.84
N LEU A 66 -14.16 7.41 4.20
CA LEU A 66 -13.98 7.15 2.77
C LEU A 66 -14.20 5.67 2.41
N TYR A 67 -13.76 4.77 3.30
CA TYR A 67 -13.88 3.32 3.10
C TYR A 67 -15.08 2.67 3.82
N GLY A 68 -15.91 3.46 4.50
CA GLY A 68 -17.08 2.95 5.23
C GLY A 68 -16.70 2.11 6.46
N LEU A 69 -15.56 2.41 7.10
CA LEU A 69 -15.06 1.74 8.29
C LEU A 69 -15.45 2.51 9.56
N ASN A 70 -15.39 1.83 10.70
CA ASN A 70 -15.55 2.48 12.00
C ASN A 70 -14.32 3.37 12.29
N PRO A 71 -14.50 4.71 12.52
CA PRO A 71 -13.38 5.61 12.77
C PRO A 71 -12.57 5.27 14.02
N ASP A 72 -13.22 4.81 15.08
CA ASP A 72 -12.55 4.47 16.34
C ASP A 72 -11.70 3.20 16.18
N TYR A 73 -12.17 2.25 15.37
CA TYR A 73 -11.37 1.08 14.98
C TYR A 73 -10.09 1.49 14.23
N VAL A 74 -10.22 2.32 13.18
CA VAL A 74 -9.07 2.74 12.38
C VAL A 74 -8.08 3.54 13.22
N GLU A 75 -8.56 4.44 14.08
CA GLU A 75 -7.73 5.22 15.00
C GLU A 75 -6.96 4.31 15.96
N SER A 76 -7.66 3.43 16.68
CA SER A 76 -7.06 2.51 17.66
C SER A 76 -6.07 1.54 17.02
N PHE A 77 -6.40 1.02 15.83
CA PHE A 77 -5.52 0.15 15.05
C PHE A 77 -4.23 0.87 14.66
N CYS A 78 -4.34 2.09 14.11
CA CYS A 78 -3.16 2.87 13.70
C CYS A 78 -2.28 3.22 14.89
N ARG A 79 -2.85 3.67 16.02
CA ARG A 79 -2.10 3.93 17.26
C ARG A 79 -1.30 2.71 17.68
N TRP A 80 -1.96 1.57 17.78
CA TRP A 80 -1.33 0.32 18.18
C TRP A 80 -0.21 -0.12 17.23
N VAL A 81 -0.41 -0.01 15.91
CA VAL A 81 0.59 -0.46 14.93
C VAL A 81 1.77 0.49 14.84
N CYS A 82 1.53 1.79 14.69
CA CYS A 82 2.61 2.76 14.45
C CYS A 82 3.39 3.15 15.71
N GLY A 83 2.83 2.96 16.92
CA GLY A 83 3.50 3.29 18.18
C GLY A 83 3.83 4.79 18.34
N LEU A 84 2.92 5.68 17.90
CA LEU A 84 3.13 7.13 17.89
C LEU A 84 2.14 7.86 18.82
N GLU A 85 1.80 7.26 19.96
CA GLU A 85 0.77 7.76 20.88
C GLU A 85 0.85 9.28 21.16
N GLU A 86 2.02 9.75 21.57
CA GLU A 86 2.26 11.15 21.97
C GLU A 86 2.13 12.15 20.78
N TYR A 87 2.29 11.66 19.57
CA TYR A 87 2.29 12.47 18.35
C TYR A 87 0.95 12.43 17.62
N PHE A 88 0.03 11.55 18.04
CA PHE A 88 -1.14 11.21 17.24
C PHE A 88 -2.12 12.38 17.00
N ASP A 89 -2.17 13.31 17.93
CA ASP A 89 -2.97 14.53 17.82
C ASP A 89 -2.20 15.71 17.17
N MET A 90 -0.92 15.51 16.77
CA MET A 90 -0.11 16.51 16.11
C MET A 90 -0.23 16.40 14.57
N PRO A 91 -0.08 17.52 13.83
CA PRO A 91 -0.08 17.50 12.37
C PRO A 91 1.00 16.57 11.80
N VAL A 92 0.63 15.70 10.83
CA VAL A 92 1.55 14.70 10.25
C VAL A 92 2.74 15.36 9.54
N GLN A 93 2.62 16.59 9.07
CA GLN A 93 3.76 17.33 8.49
C GLN A 93 4.94 17.49 9.46
N THR A 94 4.69 17.51 10.77
CA THR A 94 5.72 17.64 11.82
C THR A 94 6.46 16.32 12.10
N TYR A 95 5.97 15.20 11.57
CA TYR A 95 6.57 13.89 11.77
C TYR A 95 7.90 13.77 11.00
N SER A 96 8.84 13.01 11.57
CA SER A 96 10.02 12.56 10.84
C SER A 96 9.63 11.65 9.66
N SER A 97 10.55 11.42 8.72
CA SER A 97 10.31 10.51 7.60
C SER A 97 9.93 9.10 8.07
N GLY A 98 10.60 8.58 9.08
CA GLY A 98 10.30 7.28 9.68
C GLY A 98 8.92 7.22 10.35
N MET A 99 8.53 8.28 11.07
CA MET A 99 7.19 8.38 11.67
C MET A 99 6.10 8.45 10.60
N LYS A 100 6.33 9.23 9.54
CA LYS A 100 5.40 9.32 8.39
C LYS A 100 5.23 7.95 7.73
N SER A 101 6.32 7.24 7.49
CA SER A 101 6.30 5.91 6.91
C SER A 101 5.52 4.91 7.79
N ARG A 102 5.80 4.88 9.10
CA ARG A 102 5.08 4.02 10.06
C ARG A 102 3.58 4.33 10.06
N PHE A 103 3.20 5.60 10.17
CA PHE A 103 1.81 6.00 10.18
C PHE A 103 1.08 5.66 8.89
N SER A 104 1.63 6.03 7.74
CA SER A 104 1.00 5.78 6.43
C SER A 104 0.82 4.29 6.16
N PHE A 105 1.81 3.47 6.53
CA PHE A 105 1.71 2.03 6.37
C PHE A 105 0.68 1.42 7.34
N SER A 106 0.60 1.90 8.58
CA SER A 106 -0.43 1.48 9.54
C SER A 106 -1.83 1.82 9.03
N LEU A 107 -1.99 3.01 8.45
CA LEU A 107 -3.26 3.45 7.88
C LEU A 107 -3.69 2.56 6.70
N LEU A 108 -2.76 2.20 5.83
CA LEU A 108 -3.01 1.25 4.75
C LEU A 108 -3.43 -0.13 5.30
N LEU A 109 -2.73 -0.64 6.31
CA LEU A 109 -3.03 -1.94 6.92
C LEU A 109 -4.36 -1.98 7.68
N SER A 110 -4.90 -0.82 8.10
CA SER A 110 -6.22 -0.74 8.75
C SER A 110 -7.38 -1.05 7.80
N ILE A 111 -7.13 -1.03 6.49
CA ILE A 111 -8.11 -1.29 5.45
C ILE A 111 -7.88 -2.71 4.91
N GLU A 112 -8.96 -3.44 4.67
CA GLU A 112 -8.91 -4.72 3.96
C GLU A 112 -9.15 -4.51 2.48
N PHE A 113 -8.18 -4.95 1.67
CA PHE A 113 -8.26 -4.90 0.22
C PHE A 113 -8.34 -6.30 -0.37
N ASP A 114 -9.04 -6.43 -1.50
CA ASP A 114 -9.09 -7.67 -2.28
C ASP A 114 -7.83 -7.87 -3.12
N ILE A 115 -7.18 -6.73 -3.50
CA ILE A 115 -5.97 -6.71 -4.34
C ILE A 115 -4.95 -5.78 -3.69
N TYR A 116 -3.76 -6.31 -3.38
CA TYR A 116 -2.63 -5.53 -2.90
C TYR A 116 -1.63 -5.27 -4.02
N LEU A 117 -1.22 -4.01 -4.15
CA LEU A 117 -0.22 -3.57 -5.12
C LEU A 117 1.12 -3.34 -4.42
N ILE A 118 2.17 -4.00 -4.89
CA ILE A 118 3.53 -3.91 -4.32
C ILE A 118 4.46 -3.38 -5.41
N ASP A 119 5.08 -2.21 -5.17
CA ASP A 119 6.09 -1.61 -6.04
C ASP A 119 7.47 -1.80 -5.41
N GLU A 120 8.29 -2.68 -6.00
CA GLU A 120 9.70 -2.96 -5.66
C GLU A 120 10.04 -3.33 -4.20
N GLY A 121 9.05 -3.59 -3.37
CA GLY A 121 9.30 -4.07 -2.01
C GLY A 121 8.36 -3.51 -0.96
N MET A 122 8.50 -4.03 0.25
CA MET A 122 7.74 -3.55 1.39
C MET A 122 8.46 -2.36 2.04
N PRO A 123 7.73 -1.35 2.52
CA PRO A 123 8.34 -0.26 3.26
C PRO A 123 8.99 -0.82 4.53
N ALA A 124 10.32 -0.73 4.58
CA ALA A 124 11.09 -1.07 5.77
C ALA A 124 11.47 0.23 6.51
N THR A 125 11.31 0.23 7.82
CA THR A 125 11.76 1.29 8.69
C THR A 125 12.94 0.81 9.54
N SER A 126 13.65 1.71 10.21
CA SER A 126 14.68 1.34 11.18
C SER A 126 14.12 0.71 12.47
N ASP A 127 12.80 0.73 12.66
CA ASP A 127 12.12 0.19 13.83
C ASP A 127 11.78 -1.28 13.63
N ALA A 128 12.55 -2.15 14.27
CA ALA A 128 12.42 -3.60 14.15
C ALA A 128 11.08 -4.14 14.70
N GLU A 129 10.56 -3.52 15.78
CA GLU A 129 9.29 -3.93 16.38
C GLU A 129 8.13 -3.59 15.44
N PHE A 130 8.13 -2.37 14.89
CA PHE A 130 7.16 -1.98 13.87
C PHE A 130 7.19 -2.91 12.67
N ASN A 131 8.37 -3.17 12.11
CA ASN A 131 8.53 -4.02 10.92
C ASN A 131 7.99 -5.44 11.18
N ARG A 132 8.26 -6.02 12.36
CA ARG A 132 7.73 -7.33 12.75
C ARG A 132 6.19 -7.31 12.87
N LYS A 133 5.64 -6.31 13.57
CA LYS A 133 4.20 -6.18 13.78
C LYS A 133 3.45 -5.96 12.47
N ALA A 134 3.88 -4.98 11.69
CA ALA A 134 3.28 -4.65 10.40
C ALA A 134 3.44 -5.78 9.37
N GLY A 135 4.58 -6.48 9.38
CA GLY A 135 4.82 -7.64 8.54
C GLY A 135 3.86 -8.80 8.82
N ASN A 136 3.63 -9.12 10.09
CA ASN A 136 2.67 -10.16 10.47
C ASN A 136 1.24 -9.81 10.03
N ILE A 137 0.82 -8.56 10.25
CA ILE A 137 -0.51 -8.10 9.82
C ILE A 137 -0.64 -8.19 8.30
N LEU A 138 0.37 -7.72 7.56
CA LEU A 138 0.35 -7.81 6.10
C LEU A 138 0.28 -9.26 5.62
N GLN A 139 1.06 -10.17 6.19
CA GLN A 139 0.99 -11.59 5.85
C GLN A 139 -0.42 -12.17 6.02
N GLU A 140 -1.12 -11.82 7.11
CA GLU A 140 -2.50 -12.24 7.30
C GLU A 140 -3.44 -11.65 6.25
N ARG A 141 -3.28 -10.37 5.89
CA ARG A 141 -4.08 -9.72 4.84
C ARG A 141 -3.86 -10.38 3.47
N LEU A 142 -2.62 -10.76 3.16
CA LEU A 142 -2.26 -11.36 1.86
C LEU A 142 -2.75 -12.81 1.68
N LYS A 143 -3.09 -13.52 2.75
CA LYS A 143 -3.56 -14.94 2.65
C LYS A 143 -4.81 -15.09 1.78
N ASN A 144 -5.72 -14.13 1.85
CA ASN A 144 -7.02 -14.18 1.17
C ASN A 144 -7.16 -13.12 0.07
N ALA A 145 -6.08 -12.43 -0.27
CA ALA A 145 -6.07 -11.37 -1.27
C ALA A 145 -5.28 -11.76 -2.52
N THR A 146 -5.57 -11.09 -3.60
CA THR A 146 -4.71 -11.12 -4.80
C THR A 146 -3.54 -10.18 -4.59
N VAL A 147 -2.35 -10.58 -5.00
CA VAL A 147 -1.14 -9.76 -4.90
C VAL A 147 -0.61 -9.47 -6.30
N ILE A 148 -0.39 -8.20 -6.61
CA ILE A 148 0.30 -7.79 -7.84
C ILE A 148 1.62 -7.13 -7.42
N ILE A 149 2.73 -7.74 -7.84
CA ILE A 149 4.09 -7.26 -7.54
C ILE A 149 4.71 -6.76 -8.83
N VAL A 150 5.18 -5.51 -8.82
CA VAL A 150 5.96 -4.96 -9.92
C VAL A 150 7.42 -4.87 -9.47
N SER A 151 8.33 -5.46 -10.23
CA SER A 151 9.76 -5.48 -9.90
C SER A 151 10.63 -5.57 -11.14
N HIS A 152 11.86 -5.06 -11.03
CA HIS A 152 12.90 -5.29 -12.02
C HIS A 152 13.69 -6.58 -11.77
N GLN A 153 13.47 -7.26 -10.63
CA GLN A 153 14.18 -8.46 -10.21
C GLN A 153 13.33 -9.71 -10.40
N ALA A 154 13.67 -10.53 -11.39
CA ALA A 154 12.97 -11.78 -11.67
C ALA A 154 12.94 -12.74 -10.45
N GLN A 155 14.02 -12.77 -9.66
CA GLN A 155 14.13 -13.63 -8.47
C GLN A 155 13.06 -13.28 -7.41
N THR A 156 12.76 -12.00 -7.23
CA THR A 156 11.70 -11.55 -6.32
C THR A 156 10.35 -12.08 -6.78
N LEU A 157 10.06 -11.96 -8.08
CA LEU A 157 8.79 -12.43 -8.62
C LEU A 157 8.65 -13.95 -8.55
N GLN A 158 9.71 -14.70 -8.85
CA GLN A 158 9.72 -16.18 -8.73
C GLN A 158 9.43 -16.68 -7.32
N LYS A 159 9.86 -15.92 -6.30
CA LYS A 159 9.64 -16.25 -4.88
C LYS A 159 8.21 -16.04 -4.42
N PHE A 160 7.54 -15.00 -4.93
CA PHE A 160 6.25 -14.53 -4.39
C PHE A 160 5.07 -14.68 -5.36
N CYS A 161 5.33 -14.90 -6.65
CA CYS A 161 4.28 -14.90 -7.66
C CYS A 161 4.14 -16.29 -8.32
N ARG A 162 2.89 -16.69 -8.55
CA ARG A 162 2.57 -17.92 -9.30
C ARG A 162 2.64 -17.73 -10.81
N SER A 163 2.40 -16.53 -11.28
CA SER A 163 2.44 -16.13 -12.68
C SER A 163 3.16 -14.80 -12.82
N ALA A 164 3.80 -14.57 -13.97
CA ALA A 164 4.44 -13.32 -14.27
C ALA A 164 4.17 -12.91 -15.72
N ALA A 165 4.07 -11.60 -15.93
CA ALA A 165 4.06 -10.93 -17.22
C ALA A 165 5.31 -10.07 -17.35
N VAL A 166 5.72 -9.76 -18.57
CA VAL A 166 6.88 -8.90 -18.85
C VAL A 166 6.39 -7.62 -19.50
N LEU A 167 6.67 -6.49 -18.87
CA LEU A 167 6.37 -5.17 -19.44
C LEU A 167 7.59 -4.66 -20.19
N MET A 168 7.50 -4.62 -21.51
CA MET A 168 8.56 -4.10 -22.40
C MET A 168 7.95 -3.20 -23.47
N ASN A 169 8.55 -2.03 -23.70
CA ASN A 169 8.13 -1.09 -24.73
C ASN A 169 6.64 -0.73 -24.68
N GLY A 170 6.10 -0.60 -23.46
CA GLY A 170 4.67 -0.28 -23.24
C GLY A 170 3.69 -1.44 -23.48
N GLN A 171 4.18 -2.65 -23.72
CA GLN A 171 3.38 -3.86 -23.89
C GLN A 171 3.61 -4.84 -22.74
N LEU A 172 2.53 -5.53 -22.35
CA LEU A 172 2.50 -6.50 -21.26
C LEU A 172 2.30 -7.92 -21.80
#